data_a1071399a541082c1bccec0e678dfcb8
#
_entry.id   a1071399a541082c1bccec0e678dfcb8
#
_cell.length_a   1.000
_cell.length_b   1.000
_cell.length_c   1.000
_cell.angle_alpha   90.00
_cell.angle_beta   90.00
_cell.angle_gamma   90.00
#
_symmetry.space_group_name_H-M   'P 1'
#
loop_
_entity.id
_entity.type
_entity.pdbx_description
1 polymer ?
#
loop_
_entity_poly.entity_id
_entity_poly.type
_entity_poly.pdbx_seq_one_letter_code
_entity_poly.pdbx_strand_id
1 'polypeptide(L)'
;MRIYGNRELKTLPGQATRPTTAKVRQALFNIWQGKIEDCHWLDLCTGNGIMGGEALCRGAKEIVGIEKNSKACYIIRENWRKLAHPQQKFKVLKGDVLNRISSLQGYKFNLIYFDPPYQANLYDSVLKLIVQNYLLTLEGEIAVEHDLKYWQAIPIVGLDICRQKTYGNTSLTFYKLEGE
;
A
#
# COMPACT_ATOMS: atom_id res chain seq x y z
N MET A 1 1.67 -17.67 -4.43
CA MET A 1 0.43 -16.89 -4.69
C MET A 1 0.53 -16.25 -6.06
N ARG A 2 -0.58 -16.20 -6.82
CA ARG A 2 -0.61 -15.63 -8.19
C ARG A 2 -1.16 -14.21 -8.23
N ILE A 3 -0.54 -13.38 -9.05
CA ILE A 3 -0.92 -11.97 -9.30
C ILE A 3 -1.15 -11.71 -10.79
N TYR A 4 -1.31 -10.45 -11.19
CA TYR A 4 -1.52 -10.01 -12.57
C TYR A 4 -0.58 -10.70 -13.56
N GLY A 5 -1.11 -11.12 -14.71
CA GLY A 5 -0.34 -11.87 -15.72
C GLY A 5 0.02 -13.29 -15.30
N ASN A 6 -0.71 -13.89 -14.35
CA ASN A 6 -0.51 -15.25 -13.84
C ASN A 6 0.89 -15.49 -13.20
N ARG A 7 1.55 -14.43 -12.75
CA ARG A 7 2.90 -14.50 -12.16
C ARG A 7 2.83 -15.02 -10.73
N GLU A 8 3.74 -15.90 -10.36
CA GLU A 8 3.77 -16.53 -9.05
C GLU A 8 4.78 -15.85 -8.13
N LEU A 9 4.33 -15.50 -6.91
CA LEU A 9 5.14 -14.92 -5.85
C LEU A 9 5.42 -15.92 -4.75
N LYS A 10 6.65 -15.86 -4.21
CA LYS A 10 7.02 -16.55 -2.97
C LYS A 10 6.24 -15.92 -1.81
N THR A 11 5.80 -16.75 -0.87
CA THR A 11 5.16 -16.33 0.38
C THR A 11 5.90 -16.90 1.57
N LEU A 12 5.80 -16.25 2.73
CA LEU A 12 6.33 -16.80 3.97
C LEU A 12 5.49 -18.00 4.41
N PRO A 13 6.11 -19.16 4.69
CA PRO A 13 5.40 -20.27 5.29
C PRO A 13 4.96 -19.90 6.71
N GLY A 14 3.73 -20.26 7.08
CA GLY A 14 3.22 -20.15 8.46
C GLY A 14 2.88 -18.74 8.95
N GLN A 15 2.93 -17.71 8.13
CA GLN A 15 2.39 -16.41 8.51
C GLN A 15 0.86 -16.45 8.36
N ALA A 16 0.19 -16.36 9.51
CA ALA A 16 -1.23 -16.00 9.62
C ALA A 16 -1.46 -14.48 9.33
N THR A 17 -0.68 -13.90 8.43
CA THR A 17 -1.07 -12.63 7.83
C THR A 17 -2.24 -12.97 6.93
N ARG A 18 -3.41 -12.45 7.27
CA ARG A 18 -4.57 -12.50 6.37
C ARG A 18 -4.13 -11.86 5.04
N PRO A 19 -3.89 -12.65 3.98
CA PRO A 19 -3.51 -12.02 2.72
C PRO A 19 -4.70 -11.18 2.26
N THR A 20 -4.46 -9.97 1.79
CA THR A 20 -5.46 -9.23 1.01
C THR A 20 -6.13 -10.21 0.08
N THR A 21 -7.44 -10.41 0.23
CA THR A 21 -8.13 -11.41 -0.57
C THR A 21 -7.98 -11.06 -2.05
N ALA A 22 -7.92 -12.05 -2.93
CA ALA A 22 -7.83 -11.80 -4.37
C ALA A 22 -8.95 -10.86 -4.85
N LYS A 23 -10.13 -10.93 -4.22
CA LYS A 23 -11.28 -10.07 -4.50
C LYS A 23 -11.01 -8.60 -4.16
N VAL A 24 -10.48 -8.32 -2.95
CA VAL A 24 -10.17 -6.96 -2.50
C VAL A 24 -9.03 -6.37 -3.34
N ARG A 25 -7.98 -7.16 -3.60
CA ARG A 25 -6.88 -6.76 -4.47
C ARG A 25 -7.37 -6.38 -5.87
N GLN A 26 -8.15 -7.24 -6.49
CA GLN A 26 -8.70 -6.97 -7.82
C GLN A 26 -9.59 -5.73 -7.83
N ALA A 27 -10.41 -5.55 -6.79
CA ALA A 27 -11.26 -4.38 -6.65
C ALA A 27 -10.42 -3.08 -6.56
N LEU A 28 -9.35 -3.07 -5.75
CA LEU A 28 -8.45 -1.92 -5.65
C LEU A 28 -7.84 -1.57 -7.02
N PHE A 29 -7.26 -2.55 -7.69
CA PHE A 29 -6.62 -2.33 -8.99
C PHE A 29 -7.60 -1.94 -10.10
N ASN A 30 -8.86 -2.37 -10.02
CA ASN A 30 -9.92 -1.90 -10.91
C ASN A 30 -10.30 -0.43 -10.62
N ILE A 31 -10.38 -0.05 -9.34
CA ILE A 31 -10.66 1.34 -8.93
C ILE A 31 -9.55 2.28 -9.41
N TRP A 32 -8.31 1.85 -9.32
CA TRP A 32 -7.14 2.62 -9.73
C TRP A 32 -6.71 2.36 -11.19
N GLN A 33 -7.55 1.70 -11.97
CA GLN A 33 -7.28 1.50 -13.41
C GLN A 33 -7.01 2.84 -14.10
N GLY A 34 -5.94 2.89 -14.89
CA GLY A 34 -5.48 4.11 -15.57
C GLY A 34 -4.64 5.08 -14.70
N LYS A 35 -4.46 4.79 -13.40
CA LYS A 35 -3.63 5.59 -12.48
C LYS A 35 -2.31 4.92 -12.10
N ILE A 36 -2.10 3.67 -12.47
CA ILE A 36 -0.97 2.85 -11.99
C ILE A 36 0.25 2.99 -12.90
N GLU A 37 0.03 3.07 -14.21
CA GLU A 37 1.11 3.25 -15.16
C GLU A 37 1.90 4.52 -14.84
N ASP A 38 3.22 4.41 -14.82
CA ASP A 38 4.18 5.47 -14.46
C ASP A 38 4.02 6.09 -13.06
N CYS A 39 3.15 5.54 -12.18
CA CYS A 39 2.97 6.08 -10.84
C CYS A 39 4.16 5.78 -9.91
N HIS A 40 4.31 6.63 -8.91
CA HIS A 40 5.10 6.37 -7.70
C HIS A 40 4.15 5.79 -6.64
N TRP A 41 4.40 4.55 -6.26
CA TRP A 41 3.57 3.77 -5.33
C TRP A 41 4.26 3.61 -3.98
N LEU A 42 3.53 3.85 -2.90
CA LEU A 42 3.96 3.53 -1.54
C LEU A 42 3.10 2.39 -0.97
N ASP A 43 3.75 1.34 -0.49
CA ASP A 43 3.14 0.16 0.13
C ASP A 43 3.49 0.12 1.61
N LEU A 44 2.54 0.47 2.47
CA LEU A 44 2.72 0.55 3.92
C LEU A 44 2.22 -0.74 4.60
N CYS A 45 3.07 -1.32 5.44
CA CYS A 45 2.85 -2.65 6.02
C CYS A 45 2.78 -3.74 4.94
N THR A 46 3.78 -3.76 4.07
CA THR A 46 3.85 -4.48 2.79
C THR A 46 3.59 -6.00 2.88
N GLY A 47 3.80 -6.63 4.03
CA GLY A 47 3.57 -8.06 4.27
C GLY A 47 4.40 -8.96 3.37
N ASN A 48 3.79 -9.58 2.38
CA ASN A 48 4.47 -10.44 1.40
C ASN A 48 4.78 -9.75 0.05
N GLY A 49 4.51 -8.44 -0.05
CA GLY A 49 4.83 -7.63 -1.23
C GLY A 49 3.89 -7.80 -2.41
N ILE A 50 2.71 -8.36 -2.21
CA ILE A 50 1.78 -8.66 -3.31
C ILE A 50 1.26 -7.39 -3.97
N MET A 51 0.87 -6.39 -3.18
CA MET A 51 0.26 -5.18 -3.72
C MET A 51 1.26 -4.38 -4.55
N GLY A 52 2.45 -4.12 -3.99
CA GLY A 52 3.53 -3.48 -4.72
C GLY A 52 4.00 -4.31 -5.94
N GLY A 53 4.06 -5.65 -5.79
CA GLY A 53 4.40 -6.55 -6.90
C GLY A 53 3.39 -6.49 -8.05
N GLU A 54 2.10 -6.43 -7.76
CA GLU A 54 1.08 -6.26 -8.79
C GLU A 54 1.12 -4.87 -9.43
N ALA A 55 1.41 -3.82 -8.66
CA ALA A 55 1.62 -2.48 -9.18
C ALA A 55 2.81 -2.42 -10.16
N LEU A 56 3.94 -3.11 -9.87
CA LEU A 56 5.05 -3.27 -10.84
C LEU A 56 4.58 -3.93 -12.14
N CYS A 57 3.82 -5.02 -12.04
CA CYS A 57 3.31 -5.73 -13.22
C CYS A 57 2.34 -4.88 -14.06
N ARG A 58 1.74 -3.86 -13.47
CA ARG A 58 0.80 -2.93 -14.11
C ARG A 58 1.46 -1.62 -14.55
N GLY A 59 2.78 -1.53 -14.48
CA GLY A 59 3.53 -0.40 -15.04
C GLY A 59 3.89 0.70 -14.06
N ALA A 60 3.74 0.51 -12.73
CA ALA A 60 4.22 1.52 -11.76
C ALA A 60 5.73 1.78 -11.97
N LYS A 61 6.12 3.05 -11.99
CA LYS A 61 7.50 3.49 -12.26
C LYS A 61 8.42 3.23 -11.09
N GLU A 62 7.95 3.50 -9.89
CA GLU A 62 8.72 3.31 -8.66
C GLU A 62 7.82 2.78 -7.54
N ILE A 63 8.33 1.81 -6.79
CA ILE A 63 7.66 1.27 -5.61
C ILE A 63 8.55 1.42 -4.38
N VAL A 64 8.00 1.99 -3.32
CA VAL A 64 8.60 1.96 -1.99
C VAL A 64 7.72 1.15 -1.06
N GLY A 65 8.29 0.15 -0.38
CA GLY A 65 7.58 -0.65 0.61
C GLY A 65 8.20 -0.51 1.99
N ILE A 66 7.35 -0.46 3.02
CA ILE A 66 7.78 -0.50 4.43
C ILE A 66 7.27 -1.78 5.07
N GLU A 67 8.20 -2.58 5.62
CA GLU A 67 7.89 -3.83 6.29
C GLU A 67 8.82 -4.05 7.49
N LYS A 68 8.25 -4.42 8.65
CA LYS A 68 9.05 -4.61 9.87
C LYS A 68 9.72 -5.98 9.95
N ASN A 69 9.12 -7.01 9.35
CA ASN A 69 9.64 -8.37 9.41
C ASN A 69 10.81 -8.58 8.44
N SER A 70 11.98 -8.93 8.96
CA SER A 70 13.19 -9.12 8.16
C SER A 70 13.06 -10.20 7.09
N LYS A 71 12.39 -11.32 7.41
CA LYS A 71 12.19 -12.44 6.47
C LYS A 71 11.24 -12.01 5.35
N ALA A 72 10.18 -11.26 5.70
CA ALA A 72 9.28 -10.67 4.71
C ALA A 72 10.01 -9.70 3.79
N CYS A 73 10.82 -8.79 4.33
CA CYS A 73 11.64 -7.88 3.52
C CYS A 73 12.54 -8.61 2.51
N TYR A 74 13.12 -9.74 2.90
CA TYR A 74 13.92 -10.55 1.98
C TYR A 74 13.07 -11.10 0.83
N ILE A 75 11.91 -11.70 1.15
CA ILE A 75 11.00 -12.27 0.14
C ILE A 75 10.43 -11.18 -0.78
N ILE A 76 10.07 -10.01 -0.24
CA ILE A 76 9.60 -8.88 -1.03
C ILE A 76 10.66 -8.48 -2.07
N ARG A 77 11.93 -8.32 -1.65
CA ARG A 77 13.03 -7.98 -2.57
C ARG A 77 13.22 -9.03 -3.66
N GLU A 78 13.16 -10.32 -3.31
CA GLU A 78 13.24 -11.41 -4.28
C GLU A 78 12.10 -11.37 -5.30
N ASN A 79 10.86 -11.18 -4.81
CA ASN A 79 9.68 -11.10 -5.65
C ASN A 79 9.74 -9.88 -6.58
N TRP A 80 9.99 -8.69 -6.03
CA TRP A 80 9.98 -7.46 -6.81
C TRP A 80 11.13 -7.40 -7.83
N ARG A 81 12.30 -7.97 -7.51
CA ARG A 81 13.41 -8.11 -8.48
C ARG A 81 13.05 -8.96 -9.69
N LYS A 82 12.23 -10.00 -9.50
CA LYS A 82 11.76 -10.85 -10.60
C LYS A 82 10.68 -10.20 -11.45
N LEU A 83 9.92 -9.28 -10.86
CA LEU A 83 8.77 -8.64 -11.51
C LEU A 83 9.15 -7.35 -12.22
N ALA A 84 10.07 -6.58 -11.66
CA ALA A 84 10.45 -5.28 -12.17
C ALA A 84 11.11 -5.36 -13.54
N HIS A 85 10.68 -4.49 -14.44
CA HIS A 85 11.39 -4.22 -15.70
C HIS A 85 12.64 -3.38 -15.42
N PRO A 86 13.65 -3.38 -16.31
CA PRO A 86 14.91 -2.64 -16.11
C PRO A 86 14.76 -1.14 -15.82
N GLN A 87 13.67 -0.53 -16.30
CA GLN A 87 13.40 0.90 -16.11
C GLN A 87 12.64 1.20 -14.81
N GLN A 88 12.05 0.19 -14.16
CA GLN A 88 11.31 0.34 -12.92
C GLN A 88 12.26 0.30 -11.71
N LYS A 89 11.92 1.07 -10.68
CA LYS A 89 12.68 1.11 -9.43
C LYS A 89 11.85 0.56 -8.29
N PHE A 90 12.53 -0.07 -7.34
CA PHE A 90 11.88 -0.43 -6.08
C PHE A 90 12.83 -0.33 -4.89
N LYS A 91 12.26 -0.05 -3.73
CA LYS A 91 12.99 0.05 -2.46
C LYS A 91 12.16 -0.62 -1.36
N VAL A 92 12.80 -1.45 -0.53
CA VAL A 92 12.16 -2.06 0.64
C VAL A 92 12.87 -1.56 1.88
N LEU A 93 12.15 -0.78 2.68
CA LEU A 93 12.60 -0.22 3.95
C LEU A 93 12.19 -1.16 5.08
N LYS A 94 13.17 -1.75 5.74
CA LYS A 94 12.91 -2.54 6.94
C LYS A 94 12.69 -1.63 8.14
N GLY A 95 11.60 -1.83 8.86
CA GLY A 95 11.33 -1.15 10.12
C GLY A 95 9.85 -0.94 10.38
N ASP A 96 9.56 -0.40 11.55
CA ASP A 96 8.21 0.00 11.93
C ASP A 96 7.74 1.18 11.07
N VAL A 97 6.46 1.16 10.65
CA VAL A 97 5.90 2.15 9.73
C VAL A 97 5.95 3.56 10.31
N LEU A 98 5.64 3.73 11.60
CA LEU A 98 5.64 5.04 12.26
C LEU A 98 7.03 5.68 12.25
N ASN A 99 8.08 4.86 12.43
CA ASN A 99 9.45 5.33 12.44
C ASN A 99 10.03 5.54 11.03
N ARG A 100 9.57 4.72 10.06
CA ARG A 100 10.12 4.75 8.70
C ARG A 100 9.46 5.78 7.80
N ILE A 101 8.22 6.14 8.04
CA ILE A 101 7.49 7.09 7.20
C ILE A 101 8.18 8.45 7.13
N SER A 102 8.76 8.93 8.23
CA SER A 102 9.50 10.20 8.27
C SER A 102 10.80 10.16 7.45
N SER A 103 11.38 8.98 7.20
CA SER A 103 12.55 8.82 6.33
C SER A 103 12.24 8.97 4.83
N LEU A 104 10.94 9.12 4.49
CA LEU A 104 10.46 9.37 3.14
C LEU A 104 10.25 10.85 2.85
N GLN A 105 10.64 11.75 3.76
CA GLN A 105 10.56 13.19 3.52
C GLN A 105 11.25 13.56 2.20
N GLY A 106 10.55 14.34 1.36
CA GLY A 106 11.00 14.69 0.00
C GLY A 106 10.50 13.75 -1.10
N TYR A 107 9.98 12.56 -0.76
CA TYR A 107 9.26 11.74 -1.74
C TYR A 107 7.85 12.28 -1.97
N LYS A 108 7.31 12.00 -3.16
CA LYS A 108 5.91 12.24 -3.53
C LYS A 108 5.35 10.99 -4.20
N PHE A 109 4.24 10.50 -3.68
CA PHE A 109 3.58 9.30 -4.19
C PHE A 109 2.23 9.66 -4.82
N ASN A 110 1.93 9.05 -5.95
CA ASN A 110 0.64 9.16 -6.61
C ASN A 110 -0.39 8.25 -5.93
N LEU A 111 0.05 7.06 -5.52
CA LEU A 111 -0.81 6.06 -4.91
C LEU A 111 -0.13 5.51 -3.65
N ILE A 112 -0.86 5.50 -2.54
CA ILE A 112 -0.41 4.94 -1.27
C ILE A 112 -1.40 3.85 -0.86
N TYR A 113 -0.91 2.63 -0.66
CA TYR A 113 -1.69 1.53 -0.11
C TYR A 113 -1.27 1.26 1.33
N PHE A 114 -2.26 1.12 2.22
CA PHE A 114 -2.04 0.94 3.64
C PHE A 114 -2.93 -0.16 4.21
N ASP A 115 -2.32 -1.28 4.60
CA ASP A 115 -2.99 -2.46 5.18
C ASP A 115 -2.28 -2.90 6.47
N PRO A 116 -2.48 -2.18 7.59
CA PRO A 116 -1.88 -2.55 8.86
C PRO A 116 -2.58 -3.76 9.49
N PRO A 117 -1.94 -4.47 10.45
CA PRO A 117 -2.65 -5.38 11.31
C PRO A 117 -3.82 -4.65 12.00
N TYR A 118 -5.04 -5.16 11.85
CA TYR A 118 -6.27 -4.45 12.26
C TYR A 118 -6.31 -4.01 13.72
N GLN A 119 -5.66 -4.74 14.61
CA GLN A 119 -5.61 -4.44 16.05
C GLN A 119 -4.45 -3.52 16.45
N ALA A 120 -3.63 -3.07 15.50
CA ALA A 120 -2.42 -2.30 15.80
C ALA A 120 -2.66 -0.80 16.07
N ASN A 121 -3.89 -0.30 15.90
CA ASN A 121 -4.27 1.11 16.10
C ASN A 121 -3.37 2.10 15.35
N LEU A 122 -2.96 1.76 14.12
CA LEU A 122 -2.00 2.55 13.35
C LEU A 122 -2.65 3.55 12.39
N TYR A 123 -3.95 3.41 12.11
CA TYR A 123 -4.62 4.12 11.03
C TYR A 123 -4.46 5.64 11.12
N ASP A 124 -4.95 6.24 12.18
CA ASP A 124 -4.95 7.70 12.33
C ASP A 124 -3.53 8.27 12.39
N SER A 125 -2.63 7.59 13.10
CA SER A 125 -1.24 8.05 13.27
C SER A 125 -0.50 8.04 11.94
N VAL A 126 -0.65 6.98 11.13
CA VAL A 126 0.01 6.87 9.83
C VAL A 126 -0.57 7.87 8.83
N LEU A 127 -1.91 8.03 8.78
CA LEU A 127 -2.55 9.01 7.90
C LEU A 127 -2.10 10.44 8.21
N LYS A 128 -2.01 10.81 9.50
CA LYS A 128 -1.45 12.11 9.93
C LYS A 128 0.01 12.29 9.49
N LEU A 129 0.84 11.24 9.64
CA LEU A 129 2.24 11.29 9.21
C LEU A 129 2.39 11.43 7.69
N ILE A 130 1.50 10.84 6.88
CA ILE A 130 1.49 11.03 5.43
C ILE A 130 1.30 12.51 5.09
N VAL A 131 0.33 13.18 5.74
CA VAL A 131 0.08 14.62 5.55
C VAL A 131 1.27 15.45 6.03
N GLN A 132 1.73 15.23 7.27
CA GLN A 132 2.82 16.00 7.90
C GLN A 132 4.14 15.93 7.12
N ASN A 133 4.41 14.81 6.46
CA ASN A 133 5.60 14.63 5.62
C ASN A 133 5.36 14.95 4.14
N TYR A 134 4.16 15.45 3.80
CA TYR A 134 3.78 15.83 2.43
C TYR A 134 4.01 14.71 1.40
N LEU A 135 3.70 13.47 1.74
CA LEU A 135 4.03 12.30 0.91
C LEU A 135 3.08 12.09 -0.26
N LEU A 136 1.86 12.65 -0.24
CA LEU A 136 0.89 12.50 -1.32
C LEU A 136 1.03 13.62 -2.36
N THR A 137 0.91 13.30 -3.64
CA THR A 137 0.77 14.30 -4.71
C THR A 137 -0.63 14.93 -4.66
N LEU A 138 -0.82 16.11 -5.30
CA LEU A 138 -2.12 16.80 -5.31
C LEU A 138 -3.26 15.93 -5.85
N GLU A 139 -3.01 15.18 -6.93
CA GLU A 139 -3.98 14.25 -7.54
C GLU A 139 -3.87 12.82 -6.98
N GLY A 140 -3.08 12.64 -5.91
CA GLY A 140 -2.82 11.33 -5.33
C GLY A 140 -3.99 10.79 -4.53
N GLU A 141 -4.01 9.46 -4.36
CA GLU A 141 -4.98 8.77 -3.51
C GLU A 141 -4.29 7.82 -2.52
N ILE A 142 -4.87 7.72 -1.34
CA ILE A 142 -4.51 6.72 -0.34
C ILE A 142 -5.64 5.70 -0.28
N ALA A 143 -5.36 4.42 -0.40
CA ALA A 143 -6.30 3.35 -0.10
C ALA A 143 -5.93 2.69 1.21
N VAL A 144 -6.85 2.68 2.16
CA VAL A 144 -6.71 2.04 3.46
C VAL A 144 -7.58 0.79 3.49
N GLU A 145 -6.95 -0.38 3.66
CA GLU A 145 -7.66 -1.63 3.92
C GLU A 145 -7.89 -1.78 5.42
N HIS A 146 -9.13 -2.04 5.81
CA HIS A 146 -9.50 -2.19 7.22
C HIS A 146 -10.73 -3.08 7.41
N ASP A 147 -10.98 -3.48 8.64
CA ASP A 147 -12.21 -4.14 9.08
C ASP A 147 -13.00 -3.16 9.97
N LEU A 148 -14.27 -2.93 9.64
CA LEU A 148 -15.15 -2.00 10.35
C LEU A 148 -15.35 -2.33 11.83
N LYS A 149 -15.06 -3.58 12.23
CA LYS A 149 -15.07 -4.00 13.63
C LYS A 149 -13.96 -3.34 14.46
N TYR A 150 -12.81 -3.04 13.83
CA TYR A 150 -11.61 -2.54 14.52
C TYR A 150 -11.35 -1.07 14.28
N TRP A 151 -11.78 -0.55 13.14
CA TRP A 151 -11.60 0.86 12.81
C TRP A 151 -12.68 1.36 11.87
N GLN A 152 -13.16 2.57 12.13
CA GLN A 152 -14.08 3.30 11.26
C GLN A 152 -13.36 4.50 10.69
N ALA A 153 -13.40 4.64 9.38
CA ALA A 153 -12.76 5.74 8.68
C ALA A 153 -13.40 7.09 9.08
N ILE A 154 -12.55 8.00 9.49
CA ILE A 154 -12.91 9.39 9.83
C ILE A 154 -12.12 10.35 8.96
N PRO A 155 -12.60 11.59 8.75
CA PRO A 155 -11.79 12.65 8.18
C PRO A 155 -10.53 12.87 9.03
N ILE A 156 -9.41 13.04 8.35
CA ILE A 156 -8.12 13.39 8.97
C ILE A 156 -7.77 14.80 8.48
N VAL A 157 -7.31 15.66 9.37
CA VAL A 157 -6.91 17.02 8.97
C VAL A 157 -5.96 16.97 7.78
N GLY A 158 -6.34 17.62 6.68
CA GLY A 158 -5.62 17.60 5.41
C GLY A 158 -5.99 16.46 4.46
N LEU A 159 -6.93 15.57 4.84
CA LEU A 159 -7.40 14.47 4.00
C LEU A 159 -8.93 14.34 4.02
N ASP A 160 -9.52 14.31 2.84
CA ASP A 160 -10.93 14.00 2.63
C ASP A 160 -11.13 12.53 2.25
N ILE A 161 -12.21 11.92 2.76
CA ILE A 161 -12.68 10.62 2.28
C ILE A 161 -13.38 10.82 0.94
N CYS A 162 -12.80 10.30 -0.14
CA CYS A 162 -13.38 10.41 -1.48
C CYS A 162 -14.17 9.17 -1.93
N ARG A 163 -13.96 8.03 -1.28
CA ARG A 163 -14.65 6.78 -1.61
C ARG A 163 -14.54 5.75 -0.48
N GLN A 164 -15.58 4.93 -0.32
CA GLN A 164 -15.53 3.74 0.54
C GLN A 164 -16.25 2.58 -0.14
N LYS A 165 -15.66 1.37 -0.06
CA LYS A 165 -16.21 0.13 -0.61
C LYS A 165 -15.99 -1.01 0.38
N THR A 166 -17.02 -1.81 0.63
CA THR A 166 -16.98 -2.95 1.57
C THR A 166 -17.10 -4.28 0.84
N TYR A 167 -16.27 -5.23 1.22
CA TYR A 167 -16.17 -6.57 0.65
C TYR A 167 -16.18 -7.60 1.79
N GLY A 168 -17.36 -8.04 2.18
CA GLY A 168 -17.54 -8.87 3.38
C GLY A 168 -17.15 -8.08 4.64
N ASN A 169 -16.16 -8.57 5.39
CA ASN A 169 -15.66 -7.89 6.60
C ASN A 169 -14.53 -6.88 6.30
N THR A 170 -14.05 -6.82 5.06
CA THR A 170 -12.96 -5.92 4.66
C THR A 170 -13.53 -4.71 3.95
N SER A 171 -13.08 -3.53 4.33
CA SER A 171 -13.39 -2.26 3.66
C SER A 171 -12.14 -1.64 3.08
N LEU A 172 -12.30 -0.97 1.93
CA LEU A 172 -11.34 -0.06 1.34
C LEU A 172 -11.88 1.34 1.46
N THR A 173 -11.19 2.19 2.20
CA THR A 173 -11.48 3.62 2.28
C THR A 173 -10.40 4.40 1.55
N PHE A 174 -10.82 5.29 0.67
CA PHE A 174 -9.93 6.11 -0.15
C PHE A 174 -9.92 7.54 0.36
N TYR A 175 -8.72 8.07 0.52
CA TYR A 175 -8.48 9.46 0.88
C TYR A 175 -7.74 10.19 -0.25
N LYS A 176 -7.97 11.49 -0.34
CA LYS A 176 -7.21 12.45 -1.15
C LYS A 176 -6.87 13.65 -0.29
N LEU A 177 -5.97 14.51 -0.74
CA LEU A 177 -5.74 15.78 -0.06
C LEU A 177 -7.04 16.59 -0.02
N GLU A 178 -7.28 17.26 1.11
CA GLU A 178 -8.39 18.20 1.28
C GLU A 178 -8.26 19.29 0.19
N GLY A 179 -9.35 19.53 -0.55
CA GLY A 179 -9.39 20.57 -1.55
C GLY A 179 -9.44 21.94 -0.88
N GLU A 180 -8.75 22.94 -1.46
CA GLU A 180 -8.93 24.34 -1.10
C GLU A 180 -10.33 24.83 -1.44
#